data_baf2c7ec788b974658baceb60e9a7d4c
#
_entry.id   baf2c7ec788b974658baceb60e9a7d4c
#
_cell.length_a   1.000
_cell.length_b   1.000
_cell.length_c   1.000
_cell.angle_alpha   90.00
_cell.angle_beta   90.00
_cell.angle_gamma   90.00
#
_symmetry.space_group_name_H-M   'P 1'
#
loop_
_entity.id
_entity.type
_entity.pdbx_description
1 polymer ?
#
loop_
_entity_poly.entity_id
_entity_poly.type
_entity_poly.pdbx_seq_one_letter_code
_entity_poly.pdbx_strand_id
1 'polypeptide(L)'
;MEKKLQTLIFPDNEKVQRQWGIYYRGNRCVQGKDDVKLYIPAFEVIDFSTFFNGFSYRKWKTYTNLGALHLYIEMKGNFDVELVGYDYHGIQPERRSYATYHYELDKKETVCIAFPDECKEQMVAFEIHPYADCELYGGYYTGEYMESDVREVELALATTTCFKEEYIIHNMELLKNEILESDDEISRHFYIHVVDNGRTLEPEKYNCDRLTVHPNKNVGGSGGFARGMIESLHQEPKATHVLLMDDDVIILPESLKRTYTLLTLLKPEHQGKFIAGAMLAMEDMCVMHEDLGTVRADGEVCPVHRDLNVTELVNCLKLEEKRPKVRNEFGAWWYCCMPREAIEKNGLPLPIFIRSDDLEYGLRCHPGFITMNGICLWHMGFTNKFNPAIDLYQVYRNMLVIQATSGVCQGIDFMAWIKRLYKQMMLEFNYGSVELLLRALEDYMKGPEFLMEDRGEAILKENRKLVETLVPIEKFEDDSFKDIDIHMDRVYETGVRSFKERWIYRITYNGHRFWPKSRLKDKPGVIGYDWSYQPDKQNLRRSLIVVNPLQQTMGVRTIDRDRFKKLQKRFKHDLKEYYQRKERLSKAYADAYKTCLLYTSPS
;
A
#
# COMPACT_ATOMS: atom_id res chain seq x y z
N MET A 1 7.12 14.09 -32.14
CA MET A 1 5.69 14.16 -31.77
C MET A 1 5.52 14.62 -30.33
N GLU A 2 4.45 15.27 -30.01
CA GLU A 2 4.13 15.71 -28.65
C GLU A 2 3.18 14.71 -27.98
N LYS A 3 3.45 14.35 -26.71
CA LYS A 3 2.63 13.43 -25.91
C LYS A 3 2.23 14.10 -24.61
N LYS A 4 0.94 14.00 -24.25
CA LYS A 4 0.44 14.43 -22.94
C LYS A 4 0.96 13.48 -21.86
N LEU A 5 1.68 14.02 -20.86
CA LEU A 5 2.36 13.25 -19.83
C LEU A 5 1.61 13.25 -18.50
N GLN A 6 0.98 14.37 -18.17
CA GLN A 6 0.36 14.58 -16.87
C GLN A 6 -0.68 15.69 -16.98
N THR A 7 -1.91 15.40 -16.55
CA THR A 7 -2.99 16.39 -16.40
C THR A 7 -2.91 17.02 -15.00
N LEU A 8 -3.20 18.31 -14.88
CA LEU A 8 -3.34 18.99 -13.59
C LEU A 8 -4.59 18.48 -12.89
N ILE A 9 -4.46 18.12 -11.62
CA ILE A 9 -5.54 17.59 -10.80
C ILE A 9 -5.99 18.66 -9.81
N PHE A 10 -7.30 18.75 -9.61
CA PHE A 10 -7.94 19.67 -8.68
C PHE A 10 -8.86 18.91 -7.73
N PRO A 11 -9.13 19.42 -6.53
CA PRO A 11 -10.07 18.76 -5.62
C PRO A 11 -11.50 18.82 -6.15
N ASP A 12 -12.21 17.68 -6.11
CA ASP A 12 -13.56 17.56 -6.69
C ASP A 12 -14.70 17.94 -5.73
N ASN A 13 -14.45 18.07 -4.43
CA ASN A 13 -15.51 18.37 -3.47
C ASN A 13 -15.04 19.13 -2.22
N GLU A 14 -16.02 19.72 -1.49
CA GLU A 14 -15.77 20.50 -0.27
C GLU A 14 -15.10 19.71 0.86
N LYS A 15 -15.25 18.39 0.95
CA LYS A 15 -14.59 17.57 1.97
C LYS A 15 -13.07 17.55 1.80
N VAL A 16 -12.59 17.74 0.58
CA VAL A 16 -11.16 17.78 0.23
C VAL A 16 -10.54 19.16 0.47
N GLN A 17 -11.33 20.20 0.77
CA GLN A 17 -10.81 21.57 0.97
C GLN A 17 -9.75 21.69 2.07
N ARG A 18 -9.74 20.82 3.09
CA ARG A 18 -8.70 20.79 4.10
C ARG A 18 -7.39 20.13 3.62
N GLN A 19 -7.38 19.59 2.42
CA GLN A 19 -6.31 18.74 1.88
C GLN A 19 -5.75 19.30 0.57
N TRP A 20 -6.09 20.51 0.20
CA TRP A 20 -5.68 21.14 -1.06
C TRP A 20 -4.17 21.17 -1.30
N GLY A 21 -3.35 21.16 -0.25
CA GLY A 21 -1.89 21.19 -0.34
C GLY A 21 -1.26 20.04 -1.13
N ILE A 22 -2.00 18.97 -1.43
CA ILE A 22 -1.55 17.91 -2.36
C ILE A 22 -1.79 18.28 -3.83
N TYR A 23 -2.67 19.27 -4.10
CA TYR A 23 -3.04 19.76 -5.44
C TYR A 23 -2.38 21.08 -5.78
N TYR A 24 -2.45 22.07 -4.88
CA TYR A 24 -1.86 23.40 -5.02
C TYR A 24 -1.60 24.01 -3.64
N ARG A 25 -0.72 25.01 -3.55
CA ARG A 25 -0.50 25.83 -2.37
C ARG A 25 -0.94 27.25 -2.64
N GLY A 26 -1.85 27.75 -1.80
CA GLY A 26 -2.44 29.08 -1.85
C GLY A 26 -3.52 29.16 -0.78
N ASN A 27 -3.76 30.34 -0.21
CA ASN A 27 -4.58 30.48 1.01
C ASN A 27 -6.03 30.94 0.75
N ARG A 28 -6.30 31.60 -0.37
CA ARG A 28 -7.56 32.28 -0.65
C ARG A 28 -8.29 31.78 -1.87
N CYS A 29 -7.76 30.75 -2.53
CA CYS A 29 -8.40 30.23 -3.72
C CYS A 29 -9.69 29.52 -3.37
N VAL A 30 -10.69 29.67 -4.22
CA VAL A 30 -11.99 29.04 -4.07
C VAL A 30 -12.17 28.04 -5.19
N GLN A 31 -12.61 26.84 -4.84
CA GLN A 31 -12.99 25.84 -5.83
C GLN A 31 -14.02 26.43 -6.79
N GLY A 32 -13.80 26.24 -8.08
CA GLY A 32 -14.66 26.76 -9.13
C GLY A 32 -16.00 26.02 -9.23
N LYS A 33 -16.84 26.54 -10.08
CA LYS A 33 -18.13 25.96 -10.47
C LYS A 33 -18.13 25.75 -11.98
N ASP A 34 -18.96 24.87 -12.43
CA ASP A 34 -19.09 24.49 -13.84
C ASP A 34 -17.73 23.98 -14.39
N ASP A 35 -17.19 24.62 -15.41
CA ASP A 35 -15.91 24.26 -16.01
C ASP A 35 -14.69 24.96 -15.37
N VAL A 36 -14.90 25.94 -14.49
CA VAL A 36 -13.82 26.61 -13.73
C VAL A 36 -13.34 25.68 -12.62
N LYS A 37 -12.04 25.40 -12.57
CA LYS A 37 -11.41 24.59 -11.50
C LYS A 37 -11.08 25.42 -10.27
N LEU A 38 -10.50 26.60 -10.44
CA LEU A 38 -10.16 27.51 -9.35
C LEU A 38 -10.46 28.95 -9.71
N TYR A 39 -11.05 29.68 -8.76
CA TYR A 39 -11.05 31.14 -8.73
C TYR A 39 -9.87 31.64 -7.89
N ILE A 40 -9.03 32.46 -8.49
CA ILE A 40 -7.77 32.93 -7.91
C ILE A 40 -7.90 34.44 -7.67
N PRO A 41 -8.00 34.89 -6.40
CA PRO A 41 -8.09 36.32 -6.10
C PRO A 41 -6.84 37.10 -6.51
N ALA A 42 -7.02 38.37 -6.82
CA ALA A 42 -5.90 39.29 -7.10
C ALA A 42 -4.83 39.23 -5.99
N PHE A 43 -3.55 39.17 -6.40
CA PHE A 43 -2.37 39.12 -5.53
C PHE A 43 -2.23 37.85 -4.66
N GLU A 44 -3.03 36.82 -4.89
CA GLU A 44 -2.86 35.51 -4.26
C GLU A 44 -2.00 34.60 -5.13
N VAL A 45 -0.77 34.35 -4.70
CA VAL A 45 0.15 33.45 -5.41
C VAL A 45 -0.27 32.01 -5.20
N ILE A 46 -0.36 31.25 -6.31
CA ILE A 46 -0.61 29.82 -6.29
C ILE A 46 0.60 29.05 -6.80
N ASP A 47 1.06 28.10 -5.99
CA ASP A 47 2.18 27.21 -6.29
C ASP A 47 1.69 25.79 -6.59
N PHE A 48 2.09 25.26 -7.75
CA PHE A 48 1.77 23.89 -8.21
C PHE A 48 2.94 22.90 -7.99
N SER A 49 3.95 23.23 -7.20
CA SER A 49 5.02 22.31 -6.81
C SER A 49 4.54 21.29 -5.76
N THR A 50 3.52 20.51 -6.08
CA THR A 50 2.80 19.61 -5.17
C THR A 50 2.94 18.15 -5.57
N PHE A 51 2.44 17.24 -4.74
CA PHE A 51 2.49 15.81 -5.00
C PHE A 51 1.79 15.41 -6.31
N PHE A 52 0.65 16.07 -6.63
CA PHE A 52 -0.09 15.76 -7.85
C PHE A 52 0.33 16.59 -9.07
N ASN A 53 0.66 17.86 -8.88
CA ASN A 53 0.83 18.80 -9.99
C ASN A 53 2.27 19.22 -10.26
N GLY A 54 3.21 18.92 -9.35
CA GLY A 54 4.63 19.00 -9.66
C GLY A 54 5.02 17.91 -10.67
N PHE A 55 5.87 18.24 -11.63
CA PHE A 55 6.32 17.32 -12.66
C PHE A 55 7.65 16.67 -12.26
N SER A 56 7.71 15.33 -12.18
CA SER A 56 8.87 14.53 -11.78
C SER A 56 9.97 14.54 -12.86
N TYR A 57 10.52 15.70 -13.17
CA TYR A 57 11.33 15.96 -14.38
C TYR A 57 12.52 15.01 -14.50
N ARG A 58 13.33 14.88 -13.42
CA ARG A 58 14.52 14.01 -13.44
C ARG A 58 14.17 12.55 -13.67
N LYS A 59 13.05 12.07 -13.13
CA LYS A 59 12.58 10.69 -13.35
C LYS A 59 12.14 10.49 -14.79
N TRP A 60 11.35 11.41 -15.36
CA TRP A 60 10.98 11.35 -16.77
C TRP A 60 12.20 11.32 -17.69
N LYS A 61 13.18 12.21 -17.50
CA LYS A 61 14.45 12.20 -18.26
C LYS A 61 15.27 10.92 -18.04
N THR A 62 15.20 10.32 -16.85
CA THR A 62 15.91 9.07 -16.56
C THR A 62 15.27 7.89 -17.28
N TYR A 63 13.96 7.76 -17.18
CA TYR A 63 13.25 6.58 -17.67
C TYR A 63 12.83 6.66 -19.13
N THR A 64 12.73 7.86 -19.70
CA THR A 64 12.28 8.10 -21.09
C THR A 64 13.24 9.00 -21.85
N ASN A 65 13.08 9.08 -23.17
CA ASN A 65 13.81 10.00 -24.04
C ASN A 65 13.10 11.37 -24.14
N LEU A 66 12.59 11.89 -23.04
CA LEU A 66 11.91 13.19 -22.99
C LEU A 66 12.78 14.28 -23.62
N GLY A 67 12.30 14.92 -24.68
CA GLY A 67 12.86 16.12 -25.30
C GLY A 67 12.44 17.39 -24.58
N ALA A 68 11.87 18.34 -25.30
CA ALA A 68 11.30 19.55 -24.71
C ALA A 68 10.07 19.21 -23.84
N LEU A 69 9.90 19.94 -22.74
CA LEU A 69 8.74 19.88 -21.86
C LEU A 69 7.92 21.16 -22.00
N HIS A 70 6.62 21.03 -22.21
CA HIS A 70 5.71 22.16 -22.29
C HIS A 70 4.62 22.07 -21.22
N LEU A 71 4.21 23.22 -20.71
CA LEU A 71 3.05 23.40 -19.86
C LEU A 71 1.94 24.07 -20.65
N TYR A 72 0.78 23.44 -20.70
CA TYR A 72 -0.45 24.04 -21.23
C TYR A 72 -1.36 24.38 -20.04
N ILE A 73 -1.80 25.63 -19.92
CA ILE A 73 -2.79 26.06 -18.94
C ILE A 73 -3.92 26.83 -19.63
N GLU A 74 -5.12 26.58 -19.19
CA GLU A 74 -6.32 27.23 -19.70
C GLU A 74 -6.84 28.20 -18.64
N MET A 75 -6.75 29.50 -18.93
CA MET A 75 -6.99 30.57 -17.96
C MET A 75 -7.71 31.78 -18.57
N LYS A 76 -8.22 32.62 -17.67
CA LYS A 76 -8.71 33.97 -17.94
C LYS A 76 -8.26 34.90 -16.82
N GLY A 77 -7.81 36.09 -17.16
CA GLY A 77 -7.39 37.14 -16.20
C GLY A 77 -6.07 37.80 -16.59
N ASN A 78 -5.53 38.58 -15.63
CA ASN A 78 -4.22 39.24 -15.76
C ASN A 78 -3.27 38.66 -14.72
N PHE A 79 -2.24 37.96 -15.17
CA PHE A 79 -1.35 37.19 -14.30
C PHE A 79 0.04 36.94 -14.93
N ASP A 80 1.01 36.65 -14.08
CA ASP A 80 2.27 36.07 -14.48
C ASP A 80 2.28 34.56 -14.21
N VAL A 81 2.99 33.81 -15.05
CA VAL A 81 3.37 32.42 -14.81
C VAL A 81 4.86 32.33 -14.63
N GLU A 82 5.31 31.94 -13.45
CA GLU A 82 6.72 31.71 -13.14
C GLU A 82 7.02 30.21 -13.21
N LEU A 83 8.00 29.81 -14.04
CA LEU A 83 8.50 28.44 -14.09
C LEU A 83 9.56 28.22 -13.01
N VAL A 84 9.39 27.18 -12.20
CA VAL A 84 10.24 26.88 -11.06
C VAL A 84 10.75 25.44 -11.10
N GLY A 85 11.92 25.21 -10.51
CA GLY A 85 12.48 23.89 -10.30
C GLY A 85 12.92 23.70 -8.85
N TYR A 86 12.91 22.46 -8.38
CA TYR A 86 13.28 22.10 -7.02
C TYR A 86 14.19 20.89 -6.96
N ASP A 87 15.27 21.02 -6.20
CA ASP A 87 16.14 19.93 -5.77
C ASP A 87 16.13 19.77 -4.26
N TYR A 88 16.42 18.56 -3.78
CA TYR A 88 16.56 18.26 -2.37
C TYR A 88 17.78 17.36 -2.15
N HIS A 89 18.65 17.79 -1.22
CA HIS A 89 19.90 17.09 -0.86
C HIS A 89 19.99 16.81 0.64
N GLY A 90 18.84 16.51 1.27
CA GLY A 90 18.79 16.05 2.65
C GLY A 90 18.71 17.14 3.73
N ILE A 91 18.69 18.44 3.36
CA ILE A 91 18.61 19.56 4.32
C ILE A 91 17.33 20.36 4.12
N GLN A 92 17.24 21.09 3.01
CA GLN A 92 16.08 21.90 2.64
C GLN A 92 15.90 21.90 1.13
N PRO A 93 14.68 22.15 0.60
CA PRO A 93 14.46 22.32 -0.82
C PRO A 93 15.26 23.51 -1.37
N GLU A 94 15.93 23.31 -2.50
CA GLU A 94 16.60 24.35 -3.24
C GLU A 94 15.70 24.76 -4.41
N ARG A 95 15.16 25.99 -4.38
CA ARG A 95 14.30 26.56 -5.42
C ARG A 95 15.13 27.29 -6.47
N ARG A 96 14.85 27.04 -7.73
CA ARG A 96 15.36 27.78 -8.88
C ARG A 96 14.20 28.39 -9.66
N SER A 97 14.24 29.69 -9.92
CA SER A 97 13.37 30.38 -10.88
C SER A 97 14.02 30.34 -12.26
N TYR A 98 13.25 30.03 -13.28
CA TYR A 98 13.73 29.95 -14.67
C TYR A 98 13.28 31.13 -15.52
N ALA A 99 11.98 31.36 -15.61
CA ALA A 99 11.39 32.38 -16.46
C ALA A 99 10.02 32.79 -15.91
N THR A 100 9.64 34.02 -16.20
CA THR A 100 8.30 34.55 -15.89
C THR A 100 7.69 35.08 -17.17
N TYR A 101 6.42 34.71 -17.43
CA TYR A 101 5.65 35.09 -18.61
C TYR A 101 4.41 35.84 -18.18
N HIS A 102 4.16 37.01 -18.75
CA HIS A 102 3.00 37.85 -18.47
C HIS A 102 1.87 37.59 -19.48
N TYR A 103 0.62 37.48 -18.98
CA TYR A 103 -0.58 37.28 -19.77
C TYR A 103 -1.72 38.20 -19.34
N GLU A 104 -2.38 38.78 -20.33
CA GLU A 104 -3.65 39.50 -20.16
C GLU A 104 -4.70 38.82 -21.08
N LEU A 105 -5.60 38.05 -20.50
CA LEU A 105 -6.59 37.23 -21.22
C LEU A 105 -8.02 37.66 -20.84
N ASP A 106 -8.69 38.33 -21.74
CA ASP A 106 -10.07 38.81 -21.53
C ASP A 106 -11.11 37.68 -21.50
N LYS A 107 -10.77 36.54 -22.08
CA LYS A 107 -11.62 35.34 -22.17
C LYS A 107 -10.80 34.10 -21.85
N LYS A 108 -11.47 32.97 -21.71
CA LYS A 108 -10.86 31.65 -21.57
C LYS A 108 -9.96 31.35 -22.78
N GLU A 109 -8.66 31.21 -22.55
CA GLU A 109 -7.65 30.87 -23.57
C GLU A 109 -6.64 29.87 -23.01
N THR A 110 -6.07 29.05 -23.90
CA THR A 110 -4.99 28.12 -23.56
C THR A 110 -3.65 28.76 -23.95
N VAL A 111 -2.76 28.86 -22.98
CA VAL A 111 -1.37 29.29 -23.20
C VAL A 111 -0.43 28.09 -23.13
N CYS A 112 0.58 28.08 -24.01
CA CYS A 112 1.64 27.06 -24.04
C CYS A 112 2.97 27.69 -23.63
N ILE A 113 3.64 27.11 -22.64
CA ILE A 113 4.90 27.61 -22.07
C ILE A 113 5.92 26.50 -22.11
N ALA A 114 7.06 26.73 -22.81
CA ALA A 114 8.16 25.77 -22.85
C ALA A 114 9.04 25.90 -21.59
N PHE A 115 9.38 24.78 -20.97
CA PHE A 115 10.44 24.75 -19.97
C PHE A 115 11.82 24.89 -20.63
N PRO A 116 12.74 25.66 -20.04
CA PRO A 116 14.07 25.81 -20.57
C PRO A 116 14.86 24.50 -20.61
N ASP A 117 15.72 24.33 -21.62
CA ASP A 117 16.56 23.13 -21.81
C ASP A 117 17.55 22.90 -20.66
N GLU A 118 17.90 23.95 -19.92
CA GLU A 118 18.77 23.85 -18.73
C GLU A 118 18.11 23.27 -17.50
N CYS A 119 16.81 22.94 -17.52
CA CYS A 119 16.12 22.25 -16.43
C CYS A 119 16.76 20.89 -16.16
N LYS A 120 17.07 20.63 -14.88
CA LYS A 120 17.71 19.38 -14.42
C LYS A 120 17.26 18.94 -13.03
N GLU A 121 16.42 19.73 -12.41
CA GLU A 121 15.94 19.54 -11.04
C GLU A 121 15.11 18.24 -10.91
N GLN A 122 14.95 17.75 -9.69
CA GLN A 122 14.13 16.57 -9.40
C GLN A 122 12.68 16.80 -9.84
N MET A 123 12.14 17.95 -9.45
CA MET A 123 10.79 18.38 -9.78
C MET A 123 10.83 19.75 -10.44
N VAL A 124 10.05 19.93 -11.51
CA VAL A 124 9.73 21.25 -12.06
C VAL A 124 8.23 21.51 -11.89
N ALA A 125 7.87 22.77 -11.77
CA ALA A 125 6.50 23.22 -11.57
C ALA A 125 6.34 24.66 -12.05
N PHE A 126 5.21 25.26 -11.72
CA PHE A 126 4.92 26.65 -12.01
C PHE A 126 4.16 27.30 -10.85
N GLU A 127 4.28 28.62 -10.78
CA GLU A 127 3.51 29.47 -9.90
C GLU A 127 2.70 30.47 -10.72
N ILE A 128 1.49 30.81 -10.27
CA ILE A 128 0.64 31.84 -10.87
C ILE A 128 0.62 33.03 -9.93
N HIS A 129 0.94 34.21 -10.45
CA HIS A 129 0.97 35.49 -9.74
C HIS A 129 -0.08 36.42 -10.34
N PRO A 130 -1.33 36.44 -9.84
CA PRO A 130 -2.43 37.22 -10.40
C PRO A 130 -2.34 38.71 -10.02
N TYR A 131 -2.58 39.60 -10.97
CA TYR A 131 -2.73 41.05 -10.77
C TYR A 131 -4.21 41.46 -10.63
N ALA A 132 -5.11 40.62 -11.11
CA ALA A 132 -6.57 40.75 -10.97
C ALA A 132 -7.14 39.38 -10.63
N ASP A 133 -8.43 39.31 -10.30
CA ASP A 133 -9.10 38.04 -10.12
C ASP A 133 -9.02 37.20 -11.42
N CYS A 134 -8.57 35.95 -11.29
CA CYS A 134 -8.36 35.04 -12.40
C CYS A 134 -9.20 33.77 -12.27
N GLU A 135 -9.47 33.13 -13.39
CA GLU A 135 -10.15 31.86 -13.50
C GLU A 135 -9.21 30.83 -14.13
N LEU A 136 -8.96 29.71 -13.43
CA LEU A 136 -8.19 28.57 -13.96
C LEU A 136 -9.14 27.43 -14.32
N TYR A 137 -9.09 26.97 -15.55
CA TYR A 137 -9.98 25.93 -16.10
C TYR A 137 -9.32 24.57 -16.18
N GLY A 138 -8.00 24.51 -16.21
CA GLY A 138 -7.23 23.27 -16.26
C GLY A 138 -5.85 23.45 -16.86
N GLY A 139 -5.20 22.32 -17.11
CA GLY A 139 -3.90 22.32 -17.75
C GLY A 139 -3.28 20.93 -17.76
N TYR A 140 -2.16 20.81 -18.46
CA TYR A 140 -1.40 19.56 -18.57
C TYR A 140 0.03 19.83 -19.01
N TYR A 141 0.88 18.85 -18.73
CA TYR A 141 2.26 18.83 -19.27
C TYR A 141 2.33 17.91 -20.48
N THR A 142 3.11 18.33 -21.49
CA THR A 142 3.45 17.51 -22.65
C THR A 142 4.95 17.40 -22.80
N GLY A 143 5.38 16.33 -23.44
CA GLY A 143 6.79 16.12 -23.78
C GLY A 143 6.97 15.81 -25.25
N GLU A 144 8.09 16.26 -25.81
CA GLU A 144 8.49 15.91 -27.17
C GLU A 144 9.24 14.59 -27.19
N TYR A 145 8.90 13.74 -28.14
CA TYR A 145 9.52 12.43 -28.38
C TYR A 145 9.68 12.16 -29.88
N MET A 146 10.67 11.35 -30.24
CA MET A 146 10.72 10.77 -31.57
C MET A 146 9.65 9.68 -31.70
N GLU A 147 9.14 9.45 -32.88
CA GLU A 147 8.15 8.39 -33.11
C GLU A 147 8.71 7.00 -32.76
N SER A 148 10.00 6.79 -32.96
CA SER A 148 10.73 5.58 -32.58
C SER A 148 10.82 5.34 -31.07
N ASP A 149 10.56 6.35 -30.23
CA ASP A 149 10.59 6.22 -28.78
C ASP A 149 9.26 5.73 -28.21
N VAL A 150 8.19 5.75 -29.03
CA VAL A 150 6.85 5.36 -28.63
C VAL A 150 6.59 3.92 -29.00
N ARG A 151 6.18 3.12 -28.03
CA ARG A 151 5.81 1.71 -28.23
C ARG A 151 4.34 1.46 -27.98
N GLU A 152 3.81 0.43 -28.60
CA GLU A 152 2.46 -0.05 -28.32
C GLU A 152 2.41 -0.71 -26.95
N VAL A 153 1.39 -0.39 -26.18
CA VAL A 153 1.12 -0.93 -24.85
C VAL A 153 -0.34 -1.32 -24.76
N GLU A 154 -0.60 -2.58 -24.43
CA GLU A 154 -1.90 -3.08 -24.04
C GLU A 154 -1.88 -3.34 -22.53
N LEU A 155 -2.58 -2.52 -21.76
CA LEU A 155 -2.58 -2.56 -20.30
C LEU A 155 -3.81 -3.31 -19.78
N ALA A 156 -3.59 -4.40 -19.07
CA ALA A 156 -4.65 -5.11 -18.36
C ALA A 156 -4.61 -4.74 -16.87
N LEU A 157 -5.75 -4.34 -16.32
CA LEU A 157 -5.98 -4.27 -14.88
C LEU A 157 -6.56 -5.59 -14.41
N ALA A 158 -5.94 -6.22 -13.42
CA ALA A 158 -6.46 -7.38 -12.72
C ALA A 158 -6.71 -7.02 -11.24
N THR A 159 -7.97 -7.12 -10.82
CA THR A 159 -8.40 -6.92 -9.44
C THR A 159 -9.15 -8.15 -8.93
N THR A 160 -9.09 -8.42 -7.63
CA THR A 160 -9.81 -9.54 -7.03
C THR A 160 -10.66 -9.07 -5.87
N THR A 161 -11.92 -9.48 -5.83
CA THR A 161 -12.89 -9.07 -4.81
C THR A 161 -13.49 -10.28 -4.07
N CYS A 162 -13.85 -10.06 -2.81
CA CYS A 162 -14.54 -11.07 -2.00
C CYS A 162 -15.42 -10.39 -0.95
N PHE A 163 -16.73 -10.33 -1.20
CA PHE A 163 -17.73 -9.67 -0.35
C PHE A 163 -17.44 -8.17 -0.11
N LYS A 164 -17.05 -7.46 -1.20
CA LYS A 164 -16.77 -6.03 -1.20
C LYS A 164 -17.47 -5.32 -2.36
N GLU A 165 -18.72 -5.67 -2.58
CA GLU A 165 -19.52 -5.26 -3.75
C GLU A 165 -19.57 -3.74 -3.87
N GLU A 166 -19.76 -3.03 -2.78
CA GLU A 166 -19.86 -1.57 -2.77
C GLU A 166 -18.61 -0.90 -3.37
N TYR A 167 -17.43 -1.35 -2.97
CA TYR A 167 -16.17 -0.81 -3.49
C TYR A 167 -15.95 -1.18 -4.96
N ILE A 168 -16.06 -2.47 -5.29
CA ILE A 168 -15.71 -2.93 -6.63
C ILE A 168 -16.67 -2.42 -7.69
N ILE A 169 -17.97 -2.30 -7.38
CA ILE A 169 -18.97 -1.74 -8.30
C ILE A 169 -18.65 -0.27 -8.57
N HIS A 170 -18.42 0.52 -7.52
CA HIS A 170 -18.02 1.92 -7.66
C HIS A 170 -16.76 2.08 -8.51
N ASN A 171 -15.75 1.26 -8.26
CA ASN A 171 -14.48 1.29 -9.00
C ASN A 171 -14.67 0.89 -10.48
N MET A 172 -15.49 -0.12 -10.77
CA MET A 172 -15.81 -0.49 -12.16
C MET A 172 -16.52 0.67 -12.90
N GLU A 173 -17.50 1.31 -12.27
CA GLU A 173 -18.22 2.45 -12.85
C GLU A 173 -17.28 3.64 -13.09
N LEU A 174 -16.43 3.97 -12.10
CA LEU A 174 -15.42 5.02 -12.23
C LEU A 174 -14.47 4.76 -13.40
N LEU A 175 -13.91 3.56 -13.48
CA LEU A 175 -12.98 3.18 -14.55
C LEU A 175 -13.64 3.16 -15.92
N LYS A 176 -14.91 2.74 -16.00
CA LYS A 176 -15.66 2.78 -17.23
C LYS A 176 -15.82 4.21 -17.72
N ASN A 177 -16.32 5.11 -16.87
CA ASN A 177 -16.61 6.49 -17.25
C ASN A 177 -15.34 7.31 -17.51
N GLU A 178 -14.32 7.21 -16.63
CA GLU A 178 -13.15 8.08 -16.64
C GLU A 178 -11.99 7.55 -17.52
N ILE A 179 -11.99 6.26 -17.86
CA ILE A 179 -10.94 5.64 -18.67
C ILE A 179 -11.51 5.06 -19.95
N LEU A 180 -12.42 4.07 -19.89
CA LEU A 180 -12.88 3.35 -21.09
C LEU A 180 -13.69 4.23 -22.04
N GLU A 181 -14.46 5.19 -21.52
CA GLU A 181 -15.30 6.13 -22.30
C GLU A 181 -14.62 7.48 -22.53
N SER A 182 -13.35 7.67 -22.08
CA SER A 182 -12.62 8.91 -22.28
C SER A 182 -12.03 9.02 -23.70
N ASP A 183 -11.70 10.25 -24.10
CA ASP A 183 -10.99 10.53 -25.36
C ASP A 183 -9.46 10.30 -25.26
N ASP A 184 -8.95 9.96 -24.08
CA ASP A 184 -7.53 9.70 -23.87
C ASP A 184 -7.07 8.42 -24.58
N GLU A 185 -5.81 8.36 -25.01
CA GLU A 185 -5.22 7.23 -25.76
C GLU A 185 -5.39 5.89 -25.01
N ILE A 186 -5.27 5.89 -23.69
CA ILE A 186 -5.45 4.71 -22.84
C ILE A 186 -6.81 4.04 -23.04
N SER A 187 -7.85 4.78 -23.38
CA SER A 187 -9.22 4.24 -23.55
C SER A 187 -9.31 3.08 -24.53
N ARG A 188 -8.43 3.02 -25.53
CA ARG A 188 -8.41 1.98 -26.57
C ARG A 188 -7.54 0.78 -26.21
N HIS A 189 -6.68 0.92 -25.20
CA HIS A 189 -5.61 -0.02 -24.84
C HIS A 189 -5.70 -0.50 -23.39
N PHE A 190 -6.85 -0.33 -22.75
CA PHE A 190 -7.06 -0.68 -21.35
C PHE A 190 -8.16 -1.72 -21.18
N TYR A 191 -7.86 -2.80 -20.48
CA TYR A 191 -8.74 -3.94 -20.23
C TYR A 191 -8.85 -4.19 -18.74
N ILE A 192 -10.03 -4.58 -18.27
CA ILE A 192 -10.32 -4.76 -16.84
C ILE A 192 -10.82 -6.18 -16.60
N HIS A 193 -10.10 -6.93 -15.77
CA HIS A 193 -10.46 -8.26 -15.30
C HIS A 193 -10.76 -8.21 -13.80
N VAL A 194 -12.03 -8.41 -13.46
CA VAL A 194 -12.50 -8.46 -12.07
C VAL A 194 -12.71 -9.93 -11.70
N VAL A 195 -11.88 -10.44 -10.79
CA VAL A 195 -12.01 -11.83 -10.29
C VAL A 195 -12.86 -11.81 -9.03
N ASP A 196 -14.08 -12.34 -9.13
CA ASP A 196 -15.05 -12.38 -8.03
C ASP A 196 -14.95 -13.70 -7.26
N ASN A 197 -14.11 -13.73 -6.23
CA ASN A 197 -13.94 -14.85 -5.31
C ASN A 197 -15.17 -15.08 -4.41
N GLY A 198 -16.05 -14.09 -4.28
CA GLY A 198 -17.30 -14.17 -3.52
C GLY A 198 -18.46 -14.77 -4.31
N ARG A 199 -18.39 -14.71 -5.64
CA ARG A 199 -19.50 -15.03 -6.57
C ARG A 199 -20.76 -14.24 -6.25
N THR A 200 -20.57 -12.96 -5.95
CA THR A 200 -21.65 -12.04 -5.55
C THR A 200 -22.01 -11.04 -6.63
N LEU A 201 -21.18 -10.93 -7.67
CA LEU A 201 -21.44 -10.07 -8.82
C LEU A 201 -22.19 -10.84 -9.91
N GLU A 202 -23.07 -10.13 -10.63
CA GLU A 202 -23.78 -10.65 -11.80
C GLU A 202 -23.02 -10.19 -13.06
N PRO A 203 -22.22 -11.05 -13.74
CA PRO A 203 -21.38 -10.64 -14.86
C PRO A 203 -22.15 -9.90 -15.96
N GLU A 204 -23.38 -10.32 -16.25
CA GLU A 204 -24.22 -9.75 -17.31
C GLU A 204 -24.55 -8.27 -17.10
N LYS A 205 -24.45 -7.78 -15.87
CA LYS A 205 -24.69 -6.35 -15.54
C LYS A 205 -23.49 -5.46 -15.84
N TYR A 206 -22.28 -6.03 -15.77
CA TYR A 206 -21.06 -5.23 -15.76
C TYR A 206 -20.17 -5.47 -16.99
N ASN A 207 -20.25 -6.66 -17.59
CA ASN A 207 -19.40 -7.02 -18.73
C ASN A 207 -19.64 -6.11 -19.93
N CYS A 208 -18.55 -5.68 -20.56
CA CYS A 208 -18.52 -5.00 -21.84
C CYS A 208 -17.25 -5.42 -22.60
N ASP A 209 -16.99 -4.85 -23.78
CA ASP A 209 -15.88 -5.25 -24.65
C ASP A 209 -14.51 -5.26 -23.94
N ARG A 210 -14.32 -4.40 -22.94
CA ARG A 210 -13.02 -4.24 -22.24
C ARG A 210 -13.11 -4.32 -20.71
N LEU A 211 -14.24 -4.79 -20.17
CA LEU A 211 -14.41 -5.11 -18.76
C LEU A 211 -15.10 -6.46 -18.64
N THR A 212 -14.47 -7.39 -17.92
CA THR A 212 -15.01 -8.73 -17.71
C THR A 212 -14.94 -9.12 -16.23
N VAL A 213 -16.09 -9.55 -15.70
CA VAL A 213 -16.20 -10.15 -14.37
C VAL A 213 -16.06 -11.66 -14.50
N HIS A 214 -15.14 -12.24 -13.74
CA HIS A 214 -14.85 -13.68 -13.71
C HIS A 214 -15.29 -14.27 -12.37
N PRO A 215 -16.45 -14.94 -12.30
CA PRO A 215 -16.83 -15.67 -11.09
C PRO A 215 -15.78 -16.72 -10.75
N ASN A 216 -15.29 -16.72 -9.54
CA ASN A 216 -14.19 -17.58 -9.10
C ASN A 216 -14.51 -18.24 -7.76
N LYS A 217 -13.83 -19.33 -7.45
CA LYS A 217 -13.84 -19.92 -6.12
C LYS A 217 -13.01 -19.04 -5.18
N ASN A 218 -13.39 -18.98 -3.90
CA ASN A 218 -12.57 -18.26 -2.93
C ASN A 218 -11.24 -18.99 -2.66
N VAL A 219 -10.25 -18.63 -3.44
CA VAL A 219 -8.84 -19.09 -3.30
C VAL A 219 -7.93 -18.02 -2.66
N GLY A 220 -8.56 -17.01 -2.03
CA GLY A 220 -7.88 -15.86 -1.40
C GLY A 220 -7.32 -14.87 -2.41
N GLY A 221 -6.63 -13.85 -1.91
CA GLY A 221 -6.00 -12.81 -2.75
C GLY A 221 -4.98 -13.40 -3.72
N SER A 222 -4.08 -14.26 -3.22
CA SER A 222 -3.04 -14.88 -4.03
C SER A 222 -3.62 -15.63 -5.25
N GLY A 223 -4.64 -16.47 -5.04
CA GLY A 223 -5.29 -17.21 -6.13
C GLY A 223 -6.16 -16.32 -7.03
N GLY A 224 -6.82 -15.31 -6.47
CA GLY A 224 -7.59 -14.32 -7.22
C GLY A 224 -6.72 -13.52 -8.18
N PHE A 225 -5.61 -12.98 -7.72
CA PHE A 225 -4.64 -12.29 -8.57
C PHE A 225 -3.99 -13.23 -9.60
N ALA A 226 -3.69 -14.48 -9.22
CA ALA A 226 -3.21 -15.48 -10.18
C ALA A 226 -4.22 -15.70 -11.31
N ARG A 227 -5.52 -15.80 -11.01
CA ARG A 227 -6.58 -15.90 -12.02
C ARG A 227 -6.63 -14.64 -12.89
N GLY A 228 -6.56 -13.43 -12.29
CA GLY A 228 -6.51 -12.18 -13.04
C GLY A 228 -5.32 -12.09 -13.98
N MET A 229 -4.13 -12.53 -13.55
CA MET A 229 -2.94 -12.64 -14.43
C MET A 229 -3.21 -13.61 -15.61
N ILE A 230 -3.83 -14.75 -15.38
CA ILE A 230 -4.16 -15.73 -16.43
C ILE A 230 -5.11 -15.10 -17.45
N GLU A 231 -6.17 -14.45 -17.03
CA GLU A 231 -7.13 -13.80 -17.93
C GLU A 231 -6.45 -12.69 -18.73
N SER A 232 -5.60 -11.88 -18.11
CA SER A 232 -4.82 -10.83 -18.78
C SER A 232 -3.84 -11.41 -19.82
N LEU A 233 -3.25 -12.59 -19.56
CA LEU A 233 -2.36 -13.24 -20.52
C LEU A 233 -3.11 -13.83 -21.73
N HIS A 234 -4.39 -14.15 -21.57
CA HIS A 234 -5.23 -14.78 -22.60
C HIS A 234 -6.14 -13.79 -23.34
N GLN A 235 -6.26 -12.55 -22.89
CA GLN A 235 -7.07 -11.54 -23.59
C GLN A 235 -6.56 -11.26 -25.01
N GLU A 236 -7.44 -10.75 -25.86
CA GLU A 236 -7.10 -10.23 -27.19
C GLU A 236 -7.59 -8.78 -27.33
N PRO A 237 -6.73 -7.84 -27.75
CA PRO A 237 -5.29 -8.01 -28.01
C PRO A 237 -4.51 -8.38 -26.74
N LYS A 238 -3.39 -9.07 -26.92
CA LYS A 238 -2.58 -9.61 -25.81
C LYS A 238 -2.05 -8.47 -24.92
N ALA A 239 -2.27 -8.57 -23.63
CA ALA A 239 -1.68 -7.62 -22.69
C ALA A 239 -0.15 -7.60 -22.78
N THR A 240 0.43 -6.41 -22.85
CA THR A 240 1.88 -6.20 -22.71
C THR A 240 2.27 -6.01 -21.24
N HIS A 241 1.35 -5.45 -20.44
CA HIS A 241 1.52 -5.22 -19.01
C HIS A 241 0.27 -5.60 -18.25
N VAL A 242 0.45 -6.06 -17.02
CA VAL A 242 -0.62 -6.36 -16.07
C VAL A 242 -0.44 -5.47 -14.84
N LEU A 243 -1.46 -4.68 -14.54
CA LEU A 243 -1.57 -3.90 -13.31
C LEU A 243 -2.41 -4.67 -12.31
N LEU A 244 -1.82 -5.05 -11.18
CA LEU A 244 -2.54 -5.61 -10.05
C LEU A 244 -3.00 -4.49 -9.11
N MET A 245 -4.25 -4.54 -8.67
CA MET A 245 -4.84 -3.52 -7.80
C MET A 245 -5.88 -4.16 -6.86
N ASP A 246 -5.86 -3.77 -5.57
CA ASP A 246 -6.87 -4.18 -4.60
C ASP A 246 -8.26 -3.64 -4.95
N ASP A 247 -9.32 -4.28 -4.43
CA ASP A 247 -10.72 -3.91 -4.69
C ASP A 247 -11.23 -2.78 -3.80
N ASP A 248 -10.73 -2.67 -2.56
CA ASP A 248 -11.19 -1.72 -1.53
C ASP A 248 -10.34 -0.44 -1.47
N VAL A 249 -10.10 0.14 -2.62
CA VAL A 249 -9.29 1.36 -2.82
C VAL A 249 -10.12 2.50 -3.39
N ILE A 250 -9.68 3.74 -3.17
CA ILE A 250 -10.14 4.90 -3.92
C ILE A 250 -9.15 5.13 -5.06
N ILE A 251 -9.62 4.99 -6.28
CA ILE A 251 -8.80 5.10 -7.49
C ILE A 251 -8.66 6.58 -7.88
N LEU A 252 -7.46 6.97 -8.27
CA LEU A 252 -7.21 8.19 -8.99
C LEU A 252 -7.04 7.86 -10.49
N PRO A 253 -8.01 8.15 -11.36
CA PRO A 253 -7.91 7.81 -12.80
C PRO A 253 -6.65 8.34 -13.47
N GLU A 254 -6.20 9.53 -13.10
CA GLU A 254 -4.96 10.12 -13.62
C GLU A 254 -3.71 9.25 -13.30
N SER A 255 -3.68 8.48 -12.20
CA SER A 255 -2.59 7.53 -11.93
C SER A 255 -2.47 6.47 -13.02
N LEU A 256 -3.61 5.97 -13.53
CA LEU A 256 -3.64 4.99 -14.62
C LEU A 256 -3.19 5.61 -15.94
N LYS A 257 -3.64 6.84 -16.25
CA LYS A 257 -3.24 7.59 -17.45
C LYS A 257 -1.73 7.84 -17.44
N ARG A 258 -1.16 8.29 -16.31
CA ARG A 258 0.29 8.50 -16.16
C ARG A 258 1.07 7.20 -16.27
N THR A 259 0.58 6.13 -15.68
CA THR A 259 1.21 4.80 -15.79
C THR A 259 1.23 4.33 -17.24
N TYR A 260 0.10 4.40 -17.94
CA TYR A 260 0.01 4.03 -19.35
C TYR A 260 0.98 4.84 -20.21
N THR A 261 0.95 6.17 -20.08
CA THR A 261 1.83 7.06 -20.84
C THR A 261 3.32 6.78 -20.55
N LEU A 262 3.68 6.56 -19.29
CA LEU A 262 5.05 6.19 -18.93
C LEU A 262 5.46 4.87 -19.58
N LEU A 263 4.60 3.85 -19.58
CA LEU A 263 4.87 2.56 -20.22
C LEU A 263 5.09 2.68 -21.72
N THR A 264 4.36 3.55 -22.43
CA THR A 264 4.55 3.77 -23.88
C THR A 264 5.88 4.43 -24.23
N LEU A 265 6.55 5.07 -23.26
CA LEU A 265 7.73 5.91 -23.46
C LEU A 265 9.00 5.38 -22.79
N LEU A 266 8.94 4.24 -22.07
CA LEU A 266 10.10 3.69 -21.36
C LEU A 266 11.23 3.32 -22.32
N LYS A 267 12.44 3.76 -21.96
CA LYS A 267 13.68 3.29 -22.61
C LYS A 267 13.82 1.77 -22.51
N PRO A 268 14.45 1.10 -23.49
CA PRO A 268 14.60 -0.36 -23.50
C PRO A 268 15.15 -0.95 -22.18
N GLU A 269 16.13 -0.29 -21.55
CA GLU A 269 16.77 -0.73 -20.31
C GLU A 269 15.86 -0.63 -19.07
N HIS A 270 14.70 0.02 -19.20
CA HIS A 270 13.73 0.19 -18.11
C HIS A 270 12.42 -0.59 -18.31
N GLN A 271 12.21 -1.18 -19.48
CA GLN A 271 10.95 -1.89 -19.82
C GLN A 271 10.69 -3.13 -18.95
N GLY A 272 11.73 -3.73 -18.37
CA GLY A 272 11.59 -4.85 -17.44
C GLY A 272 11.30 -4.45 -15.98
N LYS A 273 11.24 -3.15 -15.67
CA LYS A 273 10.93 -2.66 -14.32
C LYS A 273 9.44 -2.71 -14.04
N PHE A 274 9.10 -2.87 -12.74
CA PHE A 274 7.71 -2.74 -12.29
C PHE A 274 7.43 -1.28 -11.90
N ILE A 275 6.19 -0.83 -12.13
CA ILE A 275 5.74 0.48 -11.64
C ILE A 275 4.90 0.22 -10.38
N ALA A 276 5.31 0.80 -9.25
CA ALA A 276 4.58 0.72 -8.00
C ALA A 276 3.96 2.07 -7.66
N GLY A 277 2.65 2.07 -7.44
CA GLY A 277 1.90 3.25 -6.98
C GLY A 277 1.98 3.41 -5.46
N ALA A 278 2.11 4.64 -5.01
CA ALA A 278 2.10 4.96 -3.59
C ALA A 278 0.71 4.72 -2.97
N MET A 279 0.69 4.24 -1.73
CA MET A 279 -0.52 4.11 -0.93
C MET A 279 -0.69 5.35 -0.04
N LEU A 280 -1.70 6.16 -0.32
CA LEU A 280 -2.17 7.23 0.56
C LEU A 280 -3.21 6.68 1.54
N ALA A 281 -3.24 7.20 2.75
CA ALA A 281 -4.17 6.74 3.78
C ALA A 281 -5.59 7.30 3.56
N MET A 282 -6.61 6.45 3.60
CA MET A 282 -8.01 6.92 3.55
C MET A 282 -8.40 7.73 4.79
N GLU A 283 -7.76 7.46 5.91
CA GLU A 283 -8.01 8.13 7.20
C GLU A 283 -7.42 9.54 7.26
N ASP A 284 -6.33 9.76 6.52
CA ASP A 284 -5.68 11.05 6.32
C ASP A 284 -5.14 11.13 4.89
N MET A 285 -5.97 11.61 3.98
CA MET A 285 -5.72 11.58 2.54
C MET A 285 -4.46 12.34 2.09
N CYS A 286 -3.83 13.08 2.98
CA CYS A 286 -2.56 13.78 2.73
C CYS A 286 -1.33 13.00 3.17
N VAL A 287 -1.51 11.87 3.85
CA VAL A 287 -0.41 11.04 4.33
C VAL A 287 -0.19 9.88 3.36
N MET A 288 0.99 9.85 2.75
CA MET A 288 1.48 8.69 2.03
C MET A 288 1.96 7.67 3.05
N HIS A 289 1.22 6.56 3.20
CA HIS A 289 1.51 5.52 4.17
C HIS A 289 2.76 4.72 3.79
N GLU A 290 2.82 4.27 2.54
CA GLU A 290 4.03 3.62 1.99
C GLU A 290 4.01 3.61 0.44
N ASP A 291 5.20 3.43 -0.17
CA ASP A 291 5.37 3.28 -1.61
C ASP A 291 5.87 1.87 -2.00
N LEU A 292 6.86 1.36 -1.27
CA LEU A 292 7.44 0.03 -1.45
C LEU A 292 7.73 -0.60 -0.10
N GLY A 293 7.62 -1.92 -0.07
CA GLY A 293 8.02 -2.72 1.09
C GLY A 293 9.45 -3.28 0.94
N THR A 294 10.05 -3.62 2.07
CA THR A 294 11.32 -4.36 2.16
C THR A 294 11.29 -5.36 3.31
N VAL A 295 12.08 -6.43 3.19
CA VAL A 295 12.24 -7.43 4.25
C VAL A 295 13.62 -7.32 4.88
N ARG A 296 13.66 -7.08 6.18
CA ARG A 296 14.89 -6.98 6.97
C ARG A 296 15.46 -8.37 7.28
N ALA A 297 16.74 -8.41 7.65
CA ALA A 297 17.44 -9.66 7.96
C ALA A 297 16.82 -10.46 9.13
N ASP A 298 16.11 -9.80 10.04
CA ASP A 298 15.41 -10.43 11.16
C ASP A 298 13.95 -10.84 10.81
N GLY A 299 13.54 -10.70 9.55
CA GLY A 299 12.23 -11.10 9.06
C GLY A 299 11.13 -10.03 9.21
N GLU A 300 11.46 -8.85 9.71
CA GLU A 300 10.51 -7.74 9.79
C GLU A 300 10.26 -7.16 8.39
N VAL A 301 9.00 -7.00 8.04
CA VAL A 301 8.56 -6.30 6.83
C VAL A 301 8.37 -4.82 7.17
N CYS A 302 9.03 -3.96 6.41
CA CYS A 302 9.01 -2.52 6.65
C CYS A 302 8.78 -1.77 5.33
N PRO A 303 8.08 -0.64 5.34
CA PRO A 303 8.04 0.26 4.20
C PRO A 303 9.40 0.91 3.95
N VAL A 304 9.66 1.26 2.69
CA VAL A 304 10.87 2.03 2.31
C VAL A 304 10.70 3.49 2.73
N HIS A 305 9.58 4.09 2.36
CA HIS A 305 9.12 5.38 2.89
C HIS A 305 7.84 5.16 3.68
N ARG A 306 7.68 5.88 4.80
CA ARG A 306 6.55 5.67 5.69
C ARG A 306 6.00 6.98 6.24
N ASP A 307 4.65 7.08 6.25
CA ASP A 307 3.87 8.12 6.93
C ASP A 307 4.37 9.55 6.60
N LEU A 308 4.58 9.83 5.30
CA LEU A 308 5.00 11.14 4.83
C LEU A 308 3.78 12.02 4.52
N ASN A 309 3.67 13.18 5.16
CA ASN A 309 2.68 14.20 4.78
C ASN A 309 3.10 14.83 3.43
N VAL A 310 2.39 14.47 2.36
CA VAL A 310 2.73 14.92 0.99
C VAL A 310 2.15 16.30 0.62
N THR A 311 1.57 17.04 1.56
CA THR A 311 1.35 18.48 1.40
C THR A 311 2.65 19.27 1.54
N GLU A 312 3.67 18.67 2.18
CA GLU A 312 4.98 19.29 2.38
C GLU A 312 5.89 19.04 1.17
N LEU A 313 6.39 20.12 0.56
CA LEU A 313 7.30 20.04 -0.59
C LEU A 313 8.51 19.14 -0.32
N VAL A 314 9.10 19.24 0.87
CA VAL A 314 10.26 18.42 1.25
C VAL A 314 9.97 16.93 1.16
N ASN A 315 8.77 16.49 1.50
CA ASN A 315 8.38 15.08 1.42
C ASN A 315 8.11 14.66 -0.03
N CYS A 316 7.51 15.53 -0.85
CA CYS A 316 7.38 15.28 -2.30
C CYS A 316 8.76 15.08 -2.94
N LEU A 317 9.75 15.93 -2.60
CA LEU A 317 11.11 15.85 -3.14
C LEU A 317 11.88 14.63 -2.63
N LYS A 318 11.69 14.20 -1.39
CA LYS A 318 12.25 12.93 -0.87
C LYS A 318 11.78 11.73 -1.70
N LEU A 319 10.53 11.72 -2.11
CA LEU A 319 9.99 10.66 -2.97
C LEU A 319 10.56 10.72 -4.40
N GLU A 320 11.07 11.87 -4.82
CA GLU A 320 11.74 12.06 -6.11
C GLU A 320 13.26 11.80 -6.07
N GLU A 321 13.87 11.62 -4.90
CA GLU A 321 15.28 11.27 -4.79
C GLU A 321 15.62 9.97 -5.51
N LYS A 322 16.86 9.87 -6.01
CA LYS A 322 17.41 8.60 -6.45
C LYS A 322 17.47 7.67 -5.25
N ARG A 323 16.58 6.69 -5.22
CA ARG A 323 16.50 5.76 -4.10
C ARG A 323 17.82 5.02 -3.89
N PRO A 324 18.27 4.86 -2.63
CA PRO A 324 19.33 3.93 -2.34
C PRO A 324 18.91 2.52 -2.80
N LYS A 325 19.86 1.69 -3.22
CA LYS A 325 19.57 0.28 -3.48
C LYS A 325 19.15 -0.40 -2.18
N VAL A 326 17.85 -0.56 -2.01
CA VAL A 326 17.30 -1.30 -0.88
C VAL A 326 17.32 -2.79 -1.23
N ARG A 327 17.83 -3.60 -0.32
CA ARG A 327 17.86 -5.05 -0.50
C ARG A 327 16.50 -5.63 -0.13
N ASN A 328 16.04 -6.62 -0.89
CA ASN A 328 14.76 -7.30 -0.68
C ASN A 328 13.55 -6.37 -0.72
N GLU A 329 13.51 -5.45 -1.71
CA GLU A 329 12.34 -4.59 -1.96
C GLU A 329 11.29 -5.31 -2.80
N PHE A 330 10.03 -4.97 -2.57
CA PHE A 330 8.88 -5.43 -3.33
C PHE A 330 7.81 -4.33 -3.44
N GLY A 331 6.99 -4.41 -4.48
CA GLY A 331 5.82 -3.54 -4.68
C GLY A 331 4.55 -4.29 -4.27
N ALA A 332 3.77 -3.70 -3.39
CA ALA A 332 2.51 -4.29 -2.95
C ALA A 332 1.42 -4.17 -4.02
N TRP A 333 0.48 -5.13 -4.01
CA TRP A 333 -0.51 -5.27 -5.08
C TRP A 333 -1.76 -4.40 -4.91
N TRP A 334 -1.73 -3.40 -4.02
CA TRP A 334 -2.72 -2.33 -4.14
C TRP A 334 -2.55 -1.54 -5.45
N TYR A 335 -1.30 -1.43 -5.96
CA TYR A 335 -0.99 -0.85 -7.28
C TYR A 335 0.40 -1.30 -7.74
N CYS A 336 0.48 -2.36 -8.50
CA CYS A 336 1.74 -2.88 -9.02
C CYS A 336 1.60 -3.30 -10.49
N CYS A 337 2.19 -2.52 -11.41
CA CYS A 337 2.18 -2.81 -12.83
C CYS A 337 3.46 -3.53 -13.23
N MET A 338 3.33 -4.66 -13.93
CA MET A 338 4.43 -5.51 -14.35
C MET A 338 4.34 -5.89 -15.83
N PRO A 339 5.47 -6.05 -16.52
CA PRO A 339 5.46 -6.52 -17.91
C PRO A 339 5.04 -7.99 -17.98
N ARG A 340 4.34 -8.34 -19.05
CA ARG A 340 3.90 -9.72 -19.37
C ARG A 340 5.05 -10.71 -19.27
N GLU A 341 6.21 -10.37 -19.81
CA GLU A 341 7.39 -11.24 -19.83
C GLU A 341 7.85 -11.64 -18.42
N ALA A 342 7.63 -10.78 -17.42
CA ALA A 342 7.95 -11.10 -16.04
C ALA A 342 7.05 -12.25 -15.52
N ILE A 343 5.77 -12.25 -15.88
CA ILE A 343 4.83 -13.32 -15.52
C ILE A 343 5.17 -14.60 -16.26
N GLU A 344 5.43 -14.52 -17.57
CA GLU A 344 5.81 -15.70 -18.39
C GLU A 344 7.10 -16.34 -17.91
N LYS A 345 8.08 -15.53 -17.51
CA LYS A 345 9.39 -15.99 -17.02
C LYS A 345 9.33 -16.61 -15.63
N ASN A 346 8.58 -15.98 -14.72
CA ASN A 346 8.60 -16.34 -13.30
C ASN A 346 7.39 -17.19 -12.88
N GLY A 347 6.38 -17.36 -13.74
CA GLY A 347 5.14 -18.07 -13.43
C GLY A 347 4.21 -17.27 -12.53
N LEU A 348 3.19 -17.94 -12.01
CA LEU A 348 2.14 -17.37 -11.20
C LEU A 348 2.55 -17.24 -9.71
N PRO A 349 1.80 -16.47 -8.90
CA PRO A 349 1.98 -16.44 -7.44
C PRO A 349 1.84 -17.82 -6.79
N LEU A 350 2.47 -18.00 -5.63
CA LEU A 350 2.33 -19.21 -4.83
C LEU A 350 0.88 -19.34 -4.29
N PRO A 351 0.34 -20.58 -4.17
CA PRO A 351 -1.02 -20.80 -3.65
C PRO A 351 -1.07 -20.69 -2.12
N ILE A 352 -0.74 -19.52 -1.61
CA ILE A 352 -0.61 -19.27 -0.16
C ILE A 352 -1.85 -18.60 0.47
N PHE A 353 -2.91 -18.50 -0.29
CA PHE A 353 -4.23 -17.98 0.05
C PHE A 353 -4.27 -16.47 0.21
N ILE A 354 -3.73 -15.90 1.28
CA ILE A 354 -3.79 -14.46 1.55
C ILE A 354 -2.53 -13.99 2.28
N ARG A 355 -2.06 -12.79 1.99
CA ARG A 355 -0.85 -12.15 2.51
C ARG A 355 0.47 -12.74 2.03
N SER A 356 1.45 -11.89 1.85
CA SER A 356 2.84 -12.19 1.45
C SER A 356 3.00 -12.74 0.03
N ASP A 357 1.95 -12.73 -0.77
CA ASP A 357 1.96 -13.06 -2.20
C ASP A 357 2.72 -12.02 -3.02
N ASP A 358 2.44 -10.74 -2.81
CA ASP A 358 3.14 -9.59 -3.35
C ASP A 358 4.63 -9.56 -2.97
N LEU A 359 4.92 -9.82 -1.70
CA LEU A 359 6.28 -9.91 -1.18
C LEU A 359 7.07 -11.02 -1.86
N GLU A 360 6.53 -12.25 -1.89
CA GLU A 360 7.19 -13.38 -2.52
C GLU A 360 7.43 -13.12 -4.01
N TYR A 361 6.39 -12.65 -4.70
CA TYR A 361 6.44 -12.45 -6.14
C TYR A 361 7.42 -11.33 -6.52
N GLY A 362 7.37 -10.20 -5.81
CA GLY A 362 8.29 -9.08 -6.01
C GLY A 362 9.76 -9.47 -5.79
N LEU A 363 10.05 -10.21 -4.72
CA LEU A 363 11.40 -10.70 -4.43
C LEU A 363 11.86 -11.74 -5.46
N ARG A 364 10.99 -12.62 -5.91
CA ARG A 364 11.28 -13.64 -6.92
C ARG A 364 11.55 -13.05 -8.29
N CYS A 365 10.76 -12.10 -8.72
CA CYS A 365 10.95 -11.40 -9.99
C CYS A 365 12.17 -10.47 -9.98
N HIS A 366 12.47 -9.85 -8.83
CA HIS A 366 13.58 -8.90 -8.65
C HIS A 366 13.68 -7.85 -9.77
N PRO A 367 12.60 -7.10 -10.08
CA PRO A 367 12.51 -6.33 -11.32
C PRO A 367 13.23 -4.98 -11.27
N GLY A 368 13.50 -4.46 -10.07
CA GLY A 368 13.65 -3.03 -9.82
C GLY A 368 12.32 -2.28 -10.02
N PHE A 369 12.13 -1.19 -9.29
CA PHE A 369 10.87 -0.47 -9.26
C PHE A 369 10.99 0.97 -9.75
N ILE A 370 9.95 1.44 -10.43
CA ILE A 370 9.71 2.86 -10.73
C ILE A 370 8.59 3.32 -9.80
N THR A 371 8.85 4.36 -9.01
CA THR A 371 7.85 5.11 -8.24
C THR A 371 7.88 6.55 -8.69
N MET A 372 6.75 7.24 -8.72
CA MET A 372 6.64 8.61 -9.19
C MET A 372 5.53 9.34 -8.43
N ASN A 373 5.73 10.61 -8.08
CA ASN A 373 4.69 11.43 -7.49
C ASN A 373 3.45 11.45 -8.38
N GLY A 374 2.27 11.39 -7.75
CA GLY A 374 0.99 11.38 -8.46
C GLY A 374 0.63 10.07 -9.16
N ILE A 375 1.44 8.99 -9.03
CA ILE A 375 1.01 7.61 -9.30
C ILE A 375 0.71 6.96 -7.95
N CYS A 376 -0.55 6.91 -7.58
CA CYS A 376 -1.00 6.50 -6.25
C CYS A 376 -2.47 6.12 -6.24
N LEU A 377 -2.92 5.65 -5.10
CA LEU A 377 -4.32 5.47 -4.73
C LEU A 377 -4.48 5.67 -3.23
N TRP A 378 -5.71 5.72 -2.73
CA TRP A 378 -5.98 5.70 -1.28
C TRP A 378 -6.49 4.33 -0.86
N HIS A 379 -5.98 3.88 0.27
CA HIS A 379 -6.33 2.60 0.86
C HIS A 379 -6.39 2.73 2.39
N MET A 380 -7.22 1.93 3.05
CA MET A 380 -7.31 1.91 4.50
C MET A 380 -6.01 1.39 5.12
N GLY A 381 -5.49 2.10 6.13
CA GLY A 381 -4.26 1.72 6.83
C GLY A 381 -4.34 0.33 7.47
N PHE A 382 -3.22 -0.41 7.48
CA PHE A 382 -3.17 -1.79 7.98
C PHE A 382 -3.48 -1.93 9.46
N THR A 383 -3.17 -0.92 10.26
CA THR A 383 -3.49 -0.89 11.70
C THR A 383 -5.00 -1.03 11.94
N ASN A 384 -5.82 -0.43 11.06
CA ASN A 384 -7.28 -0.52 11.14
C ASN A 384 -7.83 -1.88 10.72
N LYS A 385 -7.09 -2.61 9.88
CA LYS A 385 -7.46 -3.93 9.35
C LYS A 385 -6.83 -5.09 10.14
N PHE A 386 -6.12 -4.82 11.26
CA PHE A 386 -5.46 -5.88 12.02
C PHE A 386 -6.41 -6.99 12.43
N ASN A 387 -6.12 -8.19 11.94
CA ASN A 387 -6.88 -9.41 12.21
C ASN A 387 -5.93 -10.54 12.58
N PRO A 388 -5.86 -10.97 13.84
CA PRO A 388 -4.94 -12.02 14.29
C PRO A 388 -5.02 -13.32 13.50
N ALA A 389 -6.20 -13.72 13.02
CA ALA A 389 -6.36 -14.93 12.20
C ALA A 389 -5.64 -14.84 10.85
N ILE A 390 -5.45 -13.62 10.34
CA ILE A 390 -4.72 -13.35 9.10
C ILE A 390 -3.26 -13.00 9.45
N ASP A 391 -3.07 -11.96 10.26
CA ASP A 391 -1.77 -11.33 10.45
C ASP A 391 -0.81 -12.15 11.34
N LEU A 392 -1.32 -13.05 12.17
CA LEU A 392 -0.48 -13.94 12.99
C LEU A 392 -0.45 -15.40 12.50
N TYR A 393 -1.43 -15.82 11.73
CA TYR A 393 -1.40 -17.17 11.16
C TYR A 393 -0.92 -17.16 9.70
N GLN A 394 -1.63 -16.48 8.80
CA GLN A 394 -1.32 -16.55 7.37
C GLN A 394 0.07 -15.98 7.06
N VAL A 395 0.39 -14.77 7.57
CA VAL A 395 1.66 -14.12 7.32
C VAL A 395 2.84 -15.02 7.74
N TYR A 396 2.82 -15.57 8.96
CA TYR A 396 4.00 -16.32 9.45
C TYR A 396 4.10 -17.73 8.86
N ARG A 397 2.98 -18.40 8.58
CA ARG A 397 3.00 -19.64 7.79
C ARG A 397 3.58 -19.36 6.41
N ASN A 398 3.09 -18.33 5.74
CA ASN A 398 3.50 -18.00 4.38
C ASN A 398 4.98 -17.60 4.30
N MET A 399 5.49 -16.82 5.26
CA MET A 399 6.91 -16.46 5.31
C MET A 399 7.82 -17.69 5.41
N LEU A 400 7.45 -18.70 6.23
CA LEU A 400 8.19 -19.95 6.31
C LEU A 400 8.12 -20.75 4.99
N VAL A 401 6.95 -20.77 4.34
CA VAL A 401 6.75 -21.38 3.02
C VAL A 401 7.61 -20.69 1.96
N ILE A 402 7.58 -19.38 1.88
CA ILE A 402 8.34 -18.58 0.92
C ILE A 402 9.85 -18.85 1.07
N GLN A 403 10.35 -18.85 2.30
CA GLN A 403 11.75 -19.13 2.56
C GLN A 403 12.18 -20.53 2.10
N ALA A 404 11.29 -21.52 2.24
CA ALA A 404 11.55 -22.90 1.88
C ALA A 404 11.33 -23.18 0.38
N THR A 405 10.34 -22.53 -0.24
CA THR A 405 9.86 -22.83 -1.60
C THR A 405 10.74 -22.17 -2.67
N SER A 406 10.69 -20.86 -2.76
CA SER A 406 11.41 -20.09 -3.80
C SER A 406 12.84 -19.74 -3.39
N GLY A 407 13.14 -19.77 -2.10
CA GLY A 407 14.46 -19.46 -1.58
C GLY A 407 14.81 -17.96 -1.61
N VAL A 408 13.88 -17.09 -1.99
CA VAL A 408 14.14 -15.63 -2.11
C VAL A 408 14.50 -14.97 -0.79
N CYS A 409 14.05 -15.54 0.32
CA CYS A 409 14.35 -15.06 1.68
C CYS A 409 15.48 -15.83 2.37
N GLN A 410 16.40 -16.42 1.59
CA GLN A 410 17.58 -17.09 2.18
C GLN A 410 18.43 -16.08 2.96
N GLY A 411 18.81 -16.45 4.20
CA GLY A 411 19.54 -15.56 5.10
C GLY A 411 18.67 -14.64 5.97
N ILE A 412 17.34 -14.67 5.80
CA ILE A 412 16.40 -14.00 6.69
C ILE A 412 15.96 -14.98 7.79
N ASP A 413 15.99 -14.54 9.05
CA ASP A 413 15.57 -15.38 10.19
C ASP A 413 14.12 -15.08 10.61
N PHE A 414 13.13 -15.56 9.84
CA PHE A 414 11.73 -15.44 10.23
C PHE A 414 11.41 -16.11 11.57
N MET A 415 12.17 -17.14 11.97
CA MET A 415 11.98 -17.76 13.27
C MET A 415 12.39 -16.84 14.42
N ALA A 416 13.36 -15.95 14.23
CA ALA A 416 13.69 -14.92 15.22
C ALA A 416 12.49 -13.98 15.45
N TRP A 417 11.81 -13.58 14.38
CA TRP A 417 10.61 -12.75 14.46
C TRP A 417 9.44 -13.49 15.14
N ILE A 418 9.17 -14.73 14.75
CA ILE A 418 8.15 -15.58 15.39
C ILE A 418 8.40 -15.71 16.90
N LYS A 419 9.66 -15.93 17.33
CA LYS A 419 10.01 -15.99 18.75
C LYS A 419 9.78 -14.66 19.48
N ARG A 420 10.04 -13.53 18.82
CA ARG A 420 9.78 -12.19 19.36
C ARG A 420 8.29 -11.99 19.60
N LEU A 421 7.46 -12.27 18.59
CA LEU A 421 6.01 -12.14 18.68
C LEU A 421 5.40 -13.10 19.70
N TYR A 422 5.81 -14.37 19.69
CA TYR A 422 5.38 -15.33 20.71
C TYR A 422 5.58 -14.76 22.12
N LYS A 423 6.78 -14.22 22.38
CA LYS A 423 7.11 -13.64 23.69
C LYS A 423 6.24 -12.42 23.99
N GLN A 424 6.06 -11.54 23.02
CA GLN A 424 5.23 -10.34 23.17
C GLN A 424 3.80 -10.71 23.48
N MET A 425 3.15 -11.55 22.69
CA MET A 425 1.75 -11.98 22.89
C MET A 425 1.55 -12.67 24.25
N MET A 426 2.50 -13.49 24.68
CA MET A 426 2.46 -14.12 26.02
C MET A 426 2.53 -13.09 27.15
N LEU A 427 3.34 -12.02 26.99
CA LEU A 427 3.45 -10.94 27.97
C LEU A 427 2.22 -10.03 28.02
N GLU A 428 1.46 -9.97 26.93
CA GLU A 428 0.21 -9.21 26.77
C GLU A 428 -1.04 -10.04 27.08
N PHE A 429 -0.88 -11.25 27.61
CA PHE A 429 -1.98 -12.19 27.91
C PHE A 429 -2.83 -12.56 26.68
N ASN A 430 -2.28 -12.37 25.48
CA ASN A 430 -2.95 -12.68 24.22
C ASN A 430 -2.72 -14.14 23.81
N TYR A 431 -3.29 -15.07 24.58
CA TYR A 431 -3.08 -16.49 24.37
C TYR A 431 -3.73 -17.03 23.09
N GLY A 432 -4.81 -16.42 22.62
CA GLY A 432 -5.45 -16.79 21.36
C GLY A 432 -4.53 -16.53 20.17
N SER A 433 -3.89 -15.35 20.15
CA SER A 433 -2.88 -15.00 19.15
C SER A 433 -1.64 -15.90 19.19
N VAL A 434 -1.23 -16.33 20.40
CA VAL A 434 -0.16 -17.34 20.53
C VAL A 434 -0.57 -18.66 19.91
N GLU A 435 -1.80 -19.12 20.11
CA GLU A 435 -2.31 -20.36 19.50
C GLU A 435 -2.31 -20.28 17.97
N LEU A 436 -2.69 -19.13 17.39
CA LEU A 436 -2.65 -18.88 15.94
C LEU A 436 -1.20 -18.96 15.40
N LEU A 437 -0.25 -18.34 16.09
CA LEU A 437 1.16 -18.39 15.72
C LEU A 437 1.74 -19.81 15.78
N LEU A 438 1.35 -20.61 16.78
CA LEU A 438 1.76 -22.02 16.88
C LEU A 438 1.12 -22.86 15.76
N ARG A 439 -0.17 -22.66 15.45
CA ARG A 439 -0.83 -23.31 14.30
C ARG A 439 -0.12 -23.00 12.99
N ALA A 440 0.31 -21.74 12.78
CA ALA A 440 1.06 -21.38 11.59
C ALA A 440 2.34 -22.22 11.42
N LEU A 441 3.08 -22.42 12.52
CA LEU A 441 4.29 -23.24 12.53
C LEU A 441 3.99 -24.74 12.33
N GLU A 442 2.95 -25.25 13.00
CA GLU A 442 2.52 -26.65 12.89
C GLU A 442 2.02 -26.97 11.48
N ASP A 443 1.23 -26.07 10.86
CA ASP A 443 0.71 -26.27 9.50
C ASP A 443 1.82 -26.18 8.46
N TYR A 444 2.81 -25.29 8.61
CA TYR A 444 4.02 -25.32 7.81
C TYR A 444 4.75 -26.68 7.92
N MET A 445 4.85 -27.25 9.13
CA MET A 445 5.53 -28.53 9.34
C MET A 445 4.79 -29.74 8.75
N LYS A 446 3.55 -29.61 8.31
CA LYS A 446 2.83 -30.68 7.58
C LYS A 446 3.41 -30.94 6.18
N GLY A 447 4.09 -29.95 5.60
CA GLY A 447 4.73 -30.07 4.29
C GLY A 447 3.93 -29.40 3.18
N PRO A 448 4.45 -29.44 1.92
CA PRO A 448 3.83 -28.74 0.78
C PRO A 448 2.45 -29.29 0.42
N GLU A 449 2.16 -30.56 0.66
CA GLU A 449 0.86 -31.19 0.37
C GLU A 449 -0.28 -30.48 1.08
N PHE A 450 -0.02 -29.92 2.26
CA PHE A 450 -1.02 -29.16 3.02
C PHE A 450 -1.46 -27.88 2.30
N LEU A 451 -0.59 -27.27 1.49
CA LEU A 451 -0.93 -26.08 0.69
C LEU A 451 -1.78 -26.42 -0.54
N MET A 452 -1.69 -27.66 -1.01
CA MET A 452 -2.44 -28.15 -2.16
C MET A 452 -3.90 -28.51 -1.80
N GLU A 453 -4.20 -28.62 -0.50
CA GLU A 453 -5.56 -28.81 -0.03
C GLU A 453 -6.34 -27.49 -0.13
N ASP A 454 -7.51 -27.53 -0.75
CA ASP A 454 -8.41 -26.40 -0.84
C ASP A 454 -9.11 -26.15 0.50
N ARG A 455 -8.38 -25.63 1.46
CA ARG A 455 -8.82 -25.41 2.84
C ARG A 455 -8.63 -23.98 3.35
N GLY A 456 -8.19 -23.06 2.49
CA GLY A 456 -7.84 -21.69 2.93
C GLY A 456 -8.98 -20.99 3.67
N GLU A 457 -10.18 -21.03 3.12
CA GLU A 457 -11.38 -20.43 3.72
C GLU A 457 -11.79 -21.17 5.02
N ALA A 458 -11.77 -22.49 5.02
CA ALA A 458 -12.09 -23.29 6.22
C ALA A 458 -11.12 -22.99 7.37
N ILE A 459 -9.82 -22.91 7.08
CA ILE A 459 -8.77 -22.58 8.04
C ILE A 459 -8.99 -21.17 8.60
N LEU A 460 -9.31 -20.20 7.74
CA LEU A 460 -9.59 -18.82 8.18
C LEU A 460 -10.81 -18.79 9.13
N LYS A 461 -11.88 -19.51 8.80
CA LYS A 461 -13.07 -19.63 9.65
C LYS A 461 -12.77 -20.29 10.99
N GLU A 462 -11.94 -21.33 11.02
CA GLU A 462 -11.49 -21.98 12.26
C GLU A 462 -10.61 -21.05 13.10
N ASN A 463 -9.68 -20.33 12.47
CA ASN A 463 -8.77 -19.42 13.16
C ASN A 463 -9.49 -18.22 13.77
N ARG A 464 -10.55 -17.73 13.13
CA ARG A 464 -11.39 -16.64 13.70
C ARG A 464 -11.98 -16.99 15.06
N LYS A 465 -12.18 -18.28 15.37
CA LYS A 465 -12.67 -18.73 16.69
C LYS A 465 -11.66 -18.53 17.82
N LEU A 466 -10.37 -18.36 17.49
CA LEU A 466 -9.29 -18.12 18.44
C LEU A 466 -9.04 -16.63 18.68
N VAL A 467 -9.58 -15.78 17.82
CA VAL A 467 -9.49 -14.32 17.94
C VAL A 467 -10.40 -13.85 19.07
N GLU A 468 -9.89 -13.01 19.94
CA GLU A 468 -10.69 -12.39 21.00
C GLU A 468 -11.77 -11.47 20.41
N THR A 469 -12.93 -11.44 21.03
CA THR A 469 -14.02 -10.56 20.64
C THR A 469 -13.87 -9.23 21.35
N LEU A 470 -13.74 -8.15 20.59
CA LEU A 470 -13.86 -6.80 21.11
C LEU A 470 -15.33 -6.35 21.01
N VAL A 471 -15.75 -5.57 21.97
CA VAL A 471 -17.11 -4.99 22.00
C VAL A 471 -17.03 -3.47 21.82
N PRO A 472 -18.07 -2.82 21.24
CA PRO A 472 -18.14 -1.37 21.20
C PRO A 472 -17.96 -0.76 22.59
N ILE A 473 -17.17 0.29 22.71
CA ILE A 473 -16.84 0.93 23.99
C ILE A 473 -18.10 1.36 24.73
N GLU A 474 -19.11 1.84 24.01
CA GLU A 474 -20.41 2.25 24.56
C GLU A 474 -21.19 1.10 25.22
N LYS A 475 -20.93 -0.16 24.82
CA LYS A 475 -21.58 -1.37 25.33
C LYS A 475 -20.75 -2.09 26.39
N PHE A 476 -19.64 -1.52 26.82
CA PHE A 476 -18.78 -2.12 27.81
C PHE A 476 -19.42 -1.91 29.22
N GLU A 477 -19.94 -2.99 29.82
CA GLU A 477 -20.80 -2.94 31.00
C GLU A 477 -20.08 -2.74 32.35
N ASP A 478 -18.73 -2.69 32.35
CA ASP A 478 -17.94 -2.57 33.58
C ASP A 478 -17.69 -1.11 33.95
N ASP A 479 -18.40 -0.62 34.96
CA ASP A 479 -18.27 0.75 35.45
C ASP A 479 -16.85 1.14 35.91
N SER A 480 -16.01 0.15 36.23
CA SER A 480 -14.60 0.40 36.60
C SER A 480 -13.74 0.93 35.44
N PHE A 481 -14.27 0.97 34.21
CA PHE A 481 -13.57 1.35 33.00
C PHE A 481 -14.13 2.61 32.33
N LYS A 482 -15.17 3.24 32.89
CA LYS A 482 -15.81 4.43 32.31
C LYS A 482 -14.89 5.65 32.19
N ASP A 483 -13.86 5.74 33.04
CA ASP A 483 -12.90 6.84 33.08
C ASP A 483 -11.59 6.55 32.32
N ILE A 484 -11.61 5.54 31.42
CA ILE A 484 -10.42 5.20 30.65
C ILE A 484 -10.27 6.15 29.48
N ASP A 485 -9.12 6.80 29.42
CA ASP A 485 -8.73 7.63 28.29
C ASP A 485 -8.35 6.72 27.10
N ILE A 486 -9.23 6.69 26.12
CA ILE A 486 -9.13 5.86 24.90
C ILE A 486 -8.63 6.65 23.68
N HIS A 487 -8.23 7.91 23.86
CA HIS A 487 -7.65 8.67 22.76
C HIS A 487 -6.38 7.99 22.24
N MET A 488 -6.24 7.93 20.92
CA MET A 488 -5.12 7.25 20.24
C MET A 488 -3.77 7.66 20.81
N ASP A 489 -3.53 8.96 20.98
CA ASP A 489 -2.28 9.50 21.49
C ASP A 489 -1.93 8.91 22.87
N ARG A 490 -2.93 8.77 23.74
CA ARG A 490 -2.75 8.25 25.09
C ARG A 490 -2.68 6.74 25.18
N VAL A 491 -3.44 6.04 24.32
CA VAL A 491 -3.40 4.57 24.25
C VAL A 491 -2.01 4.11 23.82
N TYR A 492 -1.38 4.80 22.87
CA TYR A 492 -0.06 4.44 22.34
C TYR A 492 1.12 5.14 23.03
N GLU A 493 0.87 6.08 23.92
CA GLU A 493 1.92 6.69 24.73
C GLU A 493 2.60 5.64 25.62
N THR A 494 3.94 5.60 25.59
CA THR A 494 4.75 4.68 26.39
C THR A 494 5.52 5.42 27.47
N GLY A 495 5.56 4.85 28.67
CA GLY A 495 6.34 5.39 29.79
C GLY A 495 7.71 4.73 29.94
N VAL A 496 8.51 5.30 30.82
CA VAL A 496 9.84 4.74 31.15
C VAL A 496 9.75 3.87 32.39
N ARG A 497 10.28 2.64 32.28
CA ARG A 497 10.40 1.72 33.43
C ARG A 497 11.80 1.77 34.04
N SER A 498 11.85 1.67 35.38
CA SER A 498 13.10 1.52 36.09
C SER A 498 13.81 0.22 35.72
N PHE A 499 15.14 0.15 35.94
CA PHE A 499 15.92 -1.08 35.69
C PHE A 499 15.39 -2.29 36.49
N LYS A 500 15.00 -2.05 37.77
CA LYS A 500 14.42 -3.08 38.65
C LYS A 500 13.10 -3.62 38.10
N GLU A 501 12.22 -2.76 37.64
CA GLU A 501 10.92 -3.17 37.03
C GLU A 501 11.15 -3.98 35.76
N ARG A 502 12.08 -3.57 34.90
CA ARG A 502 12.43 -4.32 33.70
C ARG A 502 12.94 -5.71 34.02
N TRP A 503 13.76 -5.83 35.06
CA TRP A 503 14.34 -7.11 35.49
C TRP A 503 13.27 -8.06 36.05
N ILE A 504 12.43 -7.58 36.98
CA ILE A 504 11.31 -8.34 37.55
C ILE A 504 10.35 -8.79 36.44
N TYR A 505 9.98 -7.90 35.55
CA TYR A 505 9.11 -8.19 34.41
C TYR A 505 9.63 -9.33 33.52
N ARG A 506 10.94 -9.34 33.23
CA ARG A 506 11.58 -10.37 32.42
C ARG A 506 11.63 -11.72 33.13
N ILE A 507 12.07 -11.77 34.39
CA ILE A 507 12.23 -13.02 35.17
C ILE A 507 10.88 -13.64 35.47
N THR A 508 9.92 -12.85 35.88
CA THR A 508 8.59 -13.34 36.23
C THR A 508 7.74 -13.63 34.99
N TYR A 509 8.21 -13.26 33.80
CA TYR A 509 7.44 -13.30 32.57
C TYR A 509 6.09 -12.59 32.73
N ASN A 510 6.17 -11.30 33.14
CA ASN A 510 5.03 -10.44 33.49
C ASN A 510 4.08 -11.06 34.52
N GLY A 511 4.62 -11.64 35.59
CA GLY A 511 3.83 -12.22 36.69
C GLY A 511 3.35 -13.66 36.48
N HIS A 512 3.62 -14.29 35.33
CA HIS A 512 3.23 -15.69 35.11
C HIS A 512 4.02 -16.69 35.96
N ARG A 513 5.29 -16.37 36.31
CA ARG A 513 6.21 -17.24 37.06
C ARG A 513 6.70 -16.55 38.31
N PHE A 514 6.87 -17.31 39.37
CA PHE A 514 7.55 -16.90 40.61
C PHE A 514 7.00 -15.64 41.30
N TRP A 515 5.96 -15.01 40.76
CA TRP A 515 5.36 -13.80 41.32
C TRP A 515 4.08 -14.13 42.06
N PRO A 516 3.91 -13.74 43.37
CA PRO A 516 2.68 -14.01 44.11
C PRO A 516 1.46 -13.35 43.47
N LYS A 517 0.34 -14.09 43.36
CA LYS A 517 -0.91 -13.53 42.79
C LYS A 517 -1.39 -12.29 43.58
N SER A 518 -1.16 -12.27 44.88
CA SER A 518 -1.51 -11.14 45.76
C SER A 518 -0.70 -9.87 45.52
N ARG A 519 0.42 -9.95 44.80
CA ARG A 519 1.28 -8.79 44.45
C ARG A 519 1.07 -8.28 43.02
N LEU A 520 0.12 -8.86 42.30
CA LEU A 520 -0.28 -8.31 41.01
C LEU A 520 -1.10 -7.05 41.24
N LYS A 521 -0.89 -6.04 40.41
CA LYS A 521 -1.67 -4.79 40.47
C LYS A 521 -3.12 -5.06 40.05
N ASP A 522 -4.07 -4.59 40.82
CA ASP A 522 -5.51 -4.76 40.54
C ASP A 522 -5.98 -3.81 39.43
N LYS A 523 -5.48 -2.56 39.42
CA LYS A 523 -5.81 -1.60 38.37
C LYS A 523 -5.33 -2.14 37.01
N PRO A 524 -6.22 -2.32 36.01
CA PRO A 524 -5.83 -2.81 34.71
C PRO A 524 -4.89 -1.84 33.98
N GLY A 525 -4.11 -2.36 33.05
CA GLY A 525 -3.36 -1.53 32.10
C GLY A 525 -4.14 -1.37 30.82
N VAL A 526 -4.02 -0.22 30.15
CA VAL A 526 -4.63 0.03 28.85
C VAL A 526 -3.56 -0.04 27.78
N ILE A 527 -3.78 -0.89 26.77
CA ILE A 527 -2.86 -1.10 25.64
C ILE A 527 -3.62 -1.10 24.31
N GLY A 528 -2.94 -0.82 23.22
CA GLY A 528 -3.48 -0.98 21.88
C GLY A 528 -3.77 -2.45 21.54
N TYR A 529 -4.77 -2.67 20.71
CA TYR A 529 -5.17 -4.02 20.24
C TYR A 529 -4.18 -4.59 19.21
N ASP A 530 -3.49 -3.73 18.52
CA ASP A 530 -2.53 -4.07 17.48
C ASP A 530 -1.19 -4.63 18.01
N TRP A 531 -0.16 -4.60 17.17
CA TRP A 531 1.19 -5.09 17.47
C TRP A 531 1.99 -4.19 18.42
N SER A 532 1.42 -3.13 18.95
CA SER A 532 2.14 -2.17 19.77
C SER A 532 2.54 -2.79 21.12
N TYR A 533 3.85 -2.81 21.37
CA TYR A 533 4.40 -3.34 22.60
C TYR A 533 4.57 -2.24 23.66
N GLN A 534 3.75 -2.27 24.70
CA GLN A 534 3.66 -1.25 25.76
C GLN A 534 3.95 -1.83 27.16
N PRO A 535 5.18 -2.27 27.41
CA PRO A 535 5.54 -3.03 28.61
C PRO A 535 5.39 -2.26 29.93
N ASP A 536 5.42 -0.94 29.94
CA ASP A 536 5.17 -0.11 31.10
C ASP A 536 3.69 -0.15 31.53
N LYS A 537 2.77 -0.19 30.59
CA LYS A 537 1.33 -0.25 30.83
C LYS A 537 0.86 -1.63 31.28
N GLN A 538 1.48 -2.69 30.80
CA GLN A 538 1.07 -4.08 31.12
C GLN A 538 1.80 -4.71 32.31
N ASN A 539 2.77 -4.02 32.95
CA ASN A 539 3.67 -4.56 33.94
C ASN A 539 2.99 -5.05 35.22
N LEU A 540 3.08 -6.38 35.50
CA LEU A 540 2.62 -7.08 36.72
C LEU A 540 1.16 -6.78 37.12
N ARG A 541 0.26 -6.78 36.15
CA ARG A 541 -1.18 -6.56 36.35
C ARG A 541 -1.97 -7.87 36.29
N ARG A 542 -3.15 -7.91 36.90
CA ARG A 542 -4.09 -9.03 36.80
C ARG A 542 -4.77 -9.08 35.46
N SER A 543 -5.09 -7.89 34.92
CA SER A 543 -5.80 -7.72 33.65
C SER A 543 -5.24 -6.58 32.83
N LEU A 544 -5.51 -6.66 31.55
CA LEU A 544 -5.21 -5.63 30.56
C LEU A 544 -6.48 -5.32 29.78
N ILE A 545 -6.72 -4.05 29.54
CA ILE A 545 -7.74 -3.58 28.62
C ILE A 545 -7.05 -3.35 27.29
N VAL A 546 -7.56 -3.98 26.27
CA VAL A 546 -7.13 -3.75 24.89
C VAL A 546 -8.14 -2.87 24.19
N VAL A 547 -7.65 -1.85 23.53
CA VAL A 547 -8.48 -0.85 22.85
C VAL A 547 -8.09 -0.76 21.40
N ASN A 548 -9.09 -0.79 20.52
CA ASN A 548 -8.94 -0.34 19.15
C ASN A 548 -9.61 1.04 19.02
N PRO A 549 -8.84 2.13 19.13
CA PRO A 549 -9.41 3.48 19.13
C PRO A 549 -10.10 3.86 17.85
N LEU A 550 -9.61 3.33 16.71
CA LEU A 550 -10.17 3.63 15.39
C LEU A 550 -11.54 2.97 15.18
N GLN A 551 -11.69 1.72 15.65
CA GLN A 551 -12.96 1.00 15.59
C GLN A 551 -13.86 1.27 16.80
N GLN A 552 -13.40 2.06 17.77
CA GLN A 552 -14.12 2.33 19.03
C GLN A 552 -14.58 1.05 19.74
N THR A 553 -13.67 0.06 19.80
CA THR A 553 -13.93 -1.24 20.43
C THR A 553 -12.88 -1.56 21.49
N MET A 554 -13.26 -2.38 22.48
CA MET A 554 -12.37 -2.78 23.56
C MET A 554 -12.65 -4.19 24.05
N GLY A 555 -11.67 -4.78 24.77
CA GLY A 555 -11.77 -6.08 25.40
C GLY A 555 -10.89 -6.20 26.63
N VAL A 556 -11.02 -7.28 27.39
CA VAL A 556 -10.24 -7.54 28.60
C VAL A 556 -9.46 -8.84 28.47
N ARG A 557 -8.17 -8.78 28.70
CA ARG A 557 -7.29 -9.95 28.84
C ARG A 557 -6.91 -10.14 30.30
N THR A 558 -7.00 -11.36 30.79
CA THR A 558 -6.61 -11.71 32.16
C THR A 558 -5.45 -12.68 32.17
N ILE A 559 -4.60 -12.56 33.20
CA ILE A 559 -3.46 -13.47 33.37
C ILE A 559 -3.93 -14.89 33.67
N ASP A 560 -3.59 -15.85 32.80
CA ASP A 560 -3.86 -17.28 32.95
C ASP A 560 -2.54 -18.06 32.97
N ARG A 561 -2.12 -18.49 34.16
CA ARG A 561 -0.85 -19.20 34.37
C ARG A 561 -0.87 -20.64 33.85
N ASP A 562 -2.00 -21.27 33.79
CA ASP A 562 -2.09 -22.65 33.33
C ASP A 562 -2.12 -22.71 31.82
N ARG A 563 -2.85 -21.80 31.18
CA ARG A 563 -2.79 -21.60 29.71
C ARG A 563 -1.36 -21.18 29.27
N PHE A 564 -0.72 -20.28 30.02
CA PHE A 564 0.67 -19.91 29.80
C PHE A 564 1.61 -21.12 29.80
N LYS A 565 1.53 -22.01 30.84
CA LYS A 565 2.38 -23.20 30.93
C LYS A 565 2.16 -24.16 29.77
N LYS A 566 0.89 -24.40 29.40
CA LYS A 566 0.52 -25.25 28.26
C LYS A 566 1.11 -24.73 26.95
N LEU A 567 0.89 -23.46 26.63
CA LEU A 567 1.41 -22.83 25.43
C LEU A 567 2.94 -22.79 25.40
N GLN A 568 3.59 -22.57 26.54
CA GLN A 568 5.04 -22.62 26.63
C GLN A 568 5.61 -24.02 26.37
N LYS A 569 4.94 -25.06 26.86
CA LYS A 569 5.34 -26.46 26.60
C LYS A 569 5.19 -26.78 25.10
N ARG A 570 4.06 -26.39 24.50
CA ARG A 570 3.78 -26.58 23.08
C ARG A 570 4.81 -25.85 22.22
N PHE A 571 5.07 -24.57 22.47
CA PHE A 571 6.07 -23.80 21.73
C PHE A 571 7.48 -24.41 21.79
N LYS A 572 7.91 -24.89 22.95
CA LYS A 572 9.21 -25.56 23.07
C LYS A 572 9.28 -26.87 22.28
N HIS A 573 8.18 -27.62 22.26
CA HIS A 573 8.06 -28.85 21.47
C HIS A 573 8.14 -28.52 19.98
N ASP A 574 7.32 -27.58 19.50
CA ASP A 574 7.22 -27.21 18.09
C ASP A 574 8.53 -26.62 17.56
N LEU A 575 9.21 -25.79 18.37
CA LEU A 575 10.56 -25.31 18.01
C LEU A 575 11.56 -26.44 17.84
N LYS A 576 11.56 -27.41 18.77
CA LYS A 576 12.46 -28.56 18.67
C LYS A 576 12.16 -29.38 17.41
N GLU A 577 10.89 -29.65 17.15
CA GLU A 577 10.46 -30.37 15.94
C GLU A 577 10.82 -29.61 14.67
N TYR A 578 10.57 -28.31 14.63
CA TYR A 578 10.95 -27.46 13.49
C TYR A 578 12.45 -27.56 13.18
N TYR A 579 13.33 -27.37 14.18
CA TYR A 579 14.78 -27.42 13.95
C TYR A 579 15.26 -28.80 13.53
N GLN A 580 14.64 -29.87 14.02
CA GLN A 580 14.97 -31.25 13.59
C GLN A 580 14.54 -31.55 12.15
N ARG A 581 13.49 -30.90 11.67
CA ARG A 581 12.88 -31.16 10.36
C ARG A 581 13.20 -30.08 9.32
N LYS A 582 13.81 -28.97 9.72
CA LYS A 582 13.98 -27.75 8.89
C LYS A 582 14.56 -28.05 7.50
N GLU A 583 15.68 -28.77 7.43
CA GLU A 583 16.33 -29.06 6.15
C GLU A 583 15.48 -29.96 5.26
N ARG A 584 14.86 -31.00 5.84
CA ARG A 584 13.96 -31.90 5.11
C ARG A 584 12.73 -31.16 4.58
N LEU A 585 12.12 -30.29 5.38
CA LEU A 585 10.97 -29.46 5.00
C LEU A 585 11.37 -28.48 3.90
N SER A 586 12.46 -27.75 4.03
CA SER A 586 12.94 -26.84 3.00
C SER A 586 13.18 -27.55 1.67
N LYS A 587 13.75 -28.77 1.71
CA LYS A 587 13.91 -29.57 0.50
C LYS A 587 12.57 -29.99 -0.09
N ALA A 588 11.61 -30.47 0.72
CA ALA A 588 10.30 -30.90 0.25
C ALA A 588 9.53 -29.74 -0.42
N TYR A 589 9.53 -28.55 0.18
CA TYR A 589 8.92 -27.35 -0.41
C TYR A 589 9.63 -26.92 -1.71
N ALA A 590 10.96 -26.92 -1.74
CA ALA A 590 11.72 -26.58 -2.95
C ALA A 590 11.51 -27.58 -4.09
N ASP A 591 11.41 -28.87 -3.78
CA ASP A 591 11.14 -29.91 -4.77
C ASP A 591 9.69 -29.81 -5.31
N ALA A 592 8.71 -29.57 -4.45
CA ALA A 592 7.32 -29.33 -4.85
C ALA A 592 7.21 -28.09 -5.76
N TYR A 593 7.94 -27.02 -5.44
CA TYR A 593 8.01 -25.82 -6.27
C TYR A 593 8.54 -26.13 -7.69
N LYS A 594 9.66 -26.86 -7.80
CA LYS A 594 10.30 -27.21 -9.09
C LYS A 594 9.44 -28.12 -9.96
N THR A 595 8.64 -28.98 -9.37
CA THR A 595 7.77 -29.91 -10.09
C THR A 595 6.45 -29.28 -10.54
N CYS A 596 6.28 -27.98 -10.42
CA CYS A 596 5.05 -27.23 -10.71
C CYS A 596 3.82 -27.68 -9.92
N LEU A 597 3.98 -28.49 -8.88
CA LEU A 597 2.86 -28.89 -8.01
C LEU A 597 2.20 -27.71 -7.30
N LEU A 598 2.96 -26.63 -7.06
CA LEU A 598 2.46 -25.38 -6.47
C LEU A 598 1.92 -24.39 -7.51
N TYR A 599 2.09 -24.67 -8.82
CA TYR A 599 1.61 -23.80 -9.91
C TYR A 599 0.42 -24.37 -10.67
N THR A 600 0.13 -25.65 -10.50
CA THR A 600 -0.97 -26.29 -11.22
C THR A 600 -2.27 -26.10 -10.48
N SER A 601 -3.09 -25.33 -11.08
CA SER A 601 -4.52 -25.11 -10.92
C SER A 601 -4.92 -23.97 -10.02
N PRO A 602 -5.29 -22.85 -10.59
CA PRO A 602 -6.51 -22.19 -10.20
C PRO A 602 -7.63 -23.02 -10.83
N SER A 603 -8.11 -24.02 -10.14
CA SER A 603 -9.34 -24.74 -10.51
C SER A 603 -10.54 -23.91 -10.14
#